data_53ab052a12b16ea40e618555a13d4fab
#
_entry.id   53ab052a12b16ea40e618555a13d4fab
#
_cell.length_a   1.000
_cell.length_b   1.000
_cell.length_c   1.000
_cell.angle_alpha   90.00
_cell.angle_beta   90.00
_cell.angle_gamma   90.00
#
_symmetry.space_group_name_H-M   'P 1'
#
loop_
_entity.id
_entity.type
_entity.pdbx_description
1 polymer ?
#
loop_
_entity_poly.entity_id
_entity_poly.type
_entity_poly.pdbx_seq_one_letter_code
_entity_poly.pdbx_strand_id
1 'polypeptide(L)'
;MLIRNCEYTGSVRIKDMRSSKKTQKKERGLNIIIVGCGKVGSTLVEKLSKESHDITVIDQKNEVIQRIREDYDVMGFTGNGASYSIQIEAGIQDADVLIAVTESDELNLLSCTIAKKVGDCATIARVRNPDYSMEL
;
A
#
# COMPACT_ATOMS: atom_id res chain seq x y z
N MET A 1 2.00 1.95 14.98
CA MET A 1 2.23 3.28 14.39
C MET A 1 2.33 3.19 12.86
N LEU A 2 1.82 4.19 12.18
CA LEU A 2 1.89 4.27 10.72
C LEU A 2 2.81 5.40 10.32
N ILE A 3 3.70 5.15 9.35
CA ILE A 3 4.60 6.14 8.81
C ILE A 3 4.18 6.43 7.38
N ARG A 4 3.91 7.69 7.10
CA ARG A 4 3.51 8.13 5.76
C ARG A 4 4.73 8.47 4.95
N ASN A 5 4.69 8.07 3.68
CA ASN A 5 5.75 8.42 2.72
C ASN A 5 7.11 8.09 3.29
N CYS A 6 7.40 6.81 3.42
CA CYS A 6 8.59 6.28 4.09
C CYS A 6 9.91 6.84 3.58
N GLU A 7 9.86 7.57 2.50
CA GLU A 7 11.05 8.19 1.97
C GLU A 7 11.39 9.42 2.80
N TYR A 8 12.59 9.45 3.31
CA TYR A 8 13.03 10.53 4.17
C TYR A 8 13.59 11.68 3.35
N THR A 9 12.76 12.46 2.76
CA THR A 9 13.20 13.68 2.08
C THR A 9 12.76 14.92 2.81
N GLY A 10 11.78 14.75 3.69
CA GLY A 10 11.28 15.86 4.47
C GLY A 10 10.47 16.87 3.69
N SER A 11 10.61 16.90 2.39
CA SER A 11 9.96 17.92 1.60
C SER A 11 8.74 17.41 0.85
N VAL A 12 8.59 16.10 0.71
CA VAL A 12 7.49 15.54 -0.04
C VAL A 12 6.21 15.62 0.78
N ARG A 13 5.20 16.20 0.20
CA ARG A 13 3.91 16.29 0.84
C ARG A 13 2.86 15.62 -0.02
N ILE A 14 1.99 14.89 0.63
CA ILE A 14 0.94 14.15 -0.09
C ILE A 14 0.10 15.08 -0.95
N LYS A 15 -0.25 16.24 -0.42
CA LYS A 15 -1.07 17.18 -1.17
C LYS A 15 -0.37 17.71 -2.42
N ASP A 16 0.95 17.87 -2.36
CA ASP A 16 1.71 18.34 -3.51
C ASP A 16 1.77 17.30 -4.61
N MET A 17 1.91 16.04 -4.21
CA MET A 17 2.03 14.94 -5.16
C MET A 17 0.74 14.66 -5.90
N ARG A 18 -0.39 15.01 -5.33
CA ARG A 18 -1.66 14.54 -5.82
C ARG A 18 -2.66 15.64 -6.13
N SER A 19 -2.18 16.88 -6.16
CA SER A 19 -3.09 17.99 -6.36
C SER A 19 -3.89 17.90 -7.66
N SER A 20 -3.25 17.46 -8.73
CA SER A 20 -3.94 17.35 -10.02
C SER A 20 -4.75 16.05 -10.14
N LYS A 21 -4.27 14.97 -9.54
CA LYS A 21 -4.98 13.69 -9.60
C LYS A 21 -6.18 13.65 -8.68
N LYS A 22 -6.09 14.35 -7.56
CA LYS A 22 -7.11 14.28 -6.53
C LYS A 22 -8.48 14.69 -7.03
N THR A 23 -8.55 15.69 -7.88
CA THR A 23 -9.82 16.17 -8.41
C THR A 23 -10.52 15.09 -9.24
N GLN A 24 -9.78 14.40 -10.09
CA GLN A 24 -10.34 13.36 -10.94
C GLN A 24 -10.67 12.10 -10.15
N LYS A 25 -9.79 11.71 -9.23
CA LYS A 25 -9.96 10.46 -8.47
C LYS A 25 -11.03 10.54 -7.41
N LYS A 26 -11.38 11.74 -7.00
CA LYS A 26 -12.38 11.92 -5.94
C LYS A 26 -13.72 11.29 -6.28
N GLU A 27 -14.11 11.31 -7.54
CA GLU A 27 -15.38 10.75 -7.96
C GLU A 27 -15.33 9.25 -8.18
N ARG A 28 -14.16 8.71 -8.53
CA ARG A 28 -13.99 7.29 -8.87
C ARG A 28 -13.30 6.48 -7.79
N GLY A 29 -12.97 7.12 -6.68
CA GLY A 29 -12.21 6.48 -5.62
C GLY A 29 -10.72 6.47 -5.93
N LEU A 30 -10.00 5.70 -5.16
CA LEU A 30 -8.54 5.63 -5.24
C LEU A 30 -8.10 4.26 -5.71
N ASN A 31 -6.92 4.20 -6.34
CA ASN A 31 -6.22 2.95 -6.61
C ASN A 31 -5.31 2.68 -5.41
N ILE A 32 -5.62 1.64 -4.65
CA ILE A 32 -4.94 1.33 -3.40
C ILE A 32 -4.27 -0.04 -3.51
N ILE A 33 -2.99 -0.09 -3.15
CA ILE A 33 -2.28 -1.37 -3.04
C ILE A 33 -2.01 -1.63 -1.58
N ILE A 34 -2.39 -2.82 -1.10
CA ILE A 34 -2.17 -3.24 0.27
C ILE A 34 -1.19 -4.40 0.27
N VAL A 35 -0.07 -4.22 0.96
CA VAL A 35 0.94 -5.27 1.13
C VAL A 35 0.74 -5.89 2.50
N GLY A 36 0.41 -7.17 2.52
CA GLY A 36 0.11 -7.90 3.74
C GLY A 36 -1.39 -7.97 4.00
N CYS A 37 -1.92 -9.19 3.94
CA CYS A 37 -3.35 -9.43 4.17
C CYS A 37 -3.60 -10.36 5.34
N GLY A 38 -2.80 -10.19 6.40
CA GLY A 38 -3.10 -10.79 7.69
C GLY A 38 -4.23 -10.04 8.35
N LYS A 39 -4.18 -9.95 9.66
CA LYS A 39 -5.29 -9.38 10.44
C LYS A 39 -5.54 -7.91 10.09
N VAL A 40 -4.48 -7.11 10.06
CA VAL A 40 -4.62 -5.69 9.79
C VAL A 40 -5.00 -5.44 8.33
N GLY A 41 -4.32 -6.11 7.41
CA GLY A 41 -4.59 -5.92 5.98
C GLY A 41 -5.99 -6.33 5.59
N SER A 42 -6.46 -7.48 6.10
CA SER A 42 -7.82 -7.92 5.77
C SER A 42 -8.88 -6.99 6.35
N THR A 43 -8.63 -6.40 7.52
CA THR A 43 -9.54 -5.40 8.08
C THR A 43 -9.59 -4.15 7.19
N LEU A 44 -8.44 -3.73 6.68
CA LEU A 44 -8.39 -2.61 5.75
C LEU A 44 -9.17 -2.91 4.47
N VAL A 45 -8.99 -4.10 3.91
CA VAL A 45 -9.72 -4.50 2.71
C VAL A 45 -11.22 -4.44 2.97
N GLU A 46 -11.65 -5.00 4.10
CA GLU A 46 -13.07 -4.99 4.45
C GLU A 46 -13.63 -3.58 4.50
N LYS A 47 -12.93 -2.69 5.18
CA LYS A 47 -13.43 -1.32 5.34
C LYS A 47 -13.36 -0.52 4.05
N LEU A 48 -12.27 -0.64 3.31
CA LEU A 48 -12.09 0.13 2.09
C LEU A 48 -12.95 -0.39 0.94
N SER A 49 -13.30 -1.67 0.98
CA SER A 49 -14.18 -2.24 -0.05
C SER A 49 -15.60 -1.69 0.01
N LYS A 50 -15.98 -1.11 1.13
CA LYS A 50 -17.30 -0.49 1.27
C LYS A 50 -17.36 0.88 0.60
N GLU A 51 -16.23 1.40 0.22
CA GLU A 51 -16.12 2.65 -0.54
C GLU A 51 -15.71 2.29 -1.96
N SER A 52 -15.87 3.20 -2.87
CA SER A 52 -15.62 2.90 -4.29
C SER A 52 -14.14 3.04 -4.65
N HIS A 53 -13.33 2.16 -4.09
CA HIS A 53 -11.89 2.14 -4.36
C HIS A 53 -11.52 0.88 -5.15
N ASP A 54 -10.50 0.98 -5.98
CA ASP A 54 -9.91 -0.16 -6.65
C ASP A 54 -8.76 -0.67 -5.78
N ILE A 55 -8.93 -1.87 -5.24
CA ILE A 55 -7.99 -2.44 -4.28
C ILE A 55 -7.23 -3.60 -4.89
N THR A 56 -5.92 -3.57 -4.74
CA THR A 56 -5.02 -4.67 -5.10
C THR A 56 -4.29 -5.10 -3.84
N VAL A 57 -4.19 -6.40 -3.61
CA VAL A 57 -3.50 -6.93 -2.44
C VAL A 57 -2.31 -7.77 -2.85
N ILE A 58 -1.25 -7.70 -2.06
CA ILE A 58 -0.04 -8.50 -2.25
C ILE A 58 0.26 -9.20 -0.94
N ASP A 59 0.47 -10.50 -1.00
CA ASP A 59 0.85 -11.28 0.19
C ASP A 59 1.72 -12.44 -0.27
N GLN A 60 2.63 -12.89 0.59
CA GLN A 60 3.50 -14.00 0.26
C GLN A 60 2.79 -15.34 0.27
N LYS A 61 1.66 -15.42 0.96
CA LYS A 61 0.90 -16.67 1.11
C LYS A 61 -0.24 -16.72 0.12
N ASN A 62 -0.17 -17.68 -0.79
CA ASN A 62 -1.19 -17.81 -1.83
C ASN A 62 -2.57 -18.07 -1.25
N GLU A 63 -2.67 -18.85 -0.19
CA GLU A 63 -3.98 -19.13 0.42
C GLU A 63 -4.61 -17.89 1.01
N VAL A 64 -3.82 -16.95 1.48
CA VAL A 64 -4.34 -15.68 1.97
C VAL A 64 -4.93 -14.88 0.81
N ILE A 65 -4.21 -14.83 -0.30
CA ILE A 65 -4.66 -14.10 -1.50
C ILE A 65 -5.96 -14.71 -2.03
N GLN A 66 -6.03 -16.02 -2.10
CA GLN A 66 -7.23 -16.69 -2.61
C GLN A 66 -8.44 -16.39 -1.73
N ARG A 67 -8.26 -16.45 -0.40
CA ARG A 67 -9.35 -16.18 0.53
C ARG A 67 -9.86 -14.74 0.38
N ILE A 68 -8.96 -13.78 0.28
CA ILE A 68 -9.35 -12.38 0.12
C ILE A 68 -10.10 -12.16 -1.19
N ARG A 69 -9.64 -12.79 -2.25
CA ARG A 69 -10.31 -12.66 -3.55
C ARG A 69 -11.70 -13.31 -3.58
N GLU A 70 -11.89 -14.35 -2.79
CA GLU A 70 -13.20 -14.98 -2.68
C GLU A 70 -14.19 -14.11 -1.91
N ASP A 71 -13.70 -13.39 -0.91
CA ASP A 71 -14.54 -12.60 -0.03
C ASP A 71 -14.80 -11.18 -0.54
N TYR A 72 -13.91 -10.65 -1.35
CA TYR A 72 -13.97 -9.26 -1.80
C TYR A 72 -13.62 -9.13 -3.28
N ASP A 73 -14.14 -8.09 -3.88
CA ASP A 73 -13.85 -7.79 -5.29
C ASP A 73 -12.54 -7.02 -5.37
N VAL A 74 -11.43 -7.75 -5.27
CA VAL A 74 -10.08 -7.16 -5.29
C VAL A 74 -9.18 -7.97 -6.21
N MET A 75 -8.15 -7.31 -6.72
CA MET A 75 -7.06 -8.00 -7.41
C MET A 75 -6.08 -8.54 -6.37
N GLY A 76 -5.45 -9.64 -6.66
CA GLY A 76 -4.51 -10.23 -5.72
C GLY A 76 -3.28 -10.81 -6.40
N PHE A 77 -2.12 -10.60 -5.81
CA PHE A 77 -0.85 -11.11 -6.30
C PHE A 77 -0.10 -11.77 -5.17
N THR A 78 0.39 -12.97 -5.42
CA THR A 78 1.21 -13.69 -4.45
C THR A 78 2.67 -13.36 -4.69
N GLY A 79 3.35 -12.87 -3.67
CA GLY A 79 4.76 -12.56 -3.78
C GLY A 79 5.24 -11.63 -2.70
N ASN A 80 6.48 -11.20 -2.85
CA ASN A 80 7.14 -10.30 -1.93
C ASN A 80 6.75 -8.85 -2.28
N GLY A 81 6.13 -8.16 -1.35
CA GLY A 81 5.66 -6.80 -1.57
C GLY A 81 6.76 -5.79 -1.83
N ALA A 82 8.01 -6.11 -1.49
CA ALA A 82 9.13 -5.23 -1.79
C ALA A 82 9.74 -5.51 -3.15
N SER A 83 9.25 -6.53 -3.86
CA SER A 83 9.77 -6.86 -5.18
C SER A 83 9.32 -5.83 -6.21
N TYR A 84 10.27 -5.31 -6.96
CA TYR A 84 9.99 -4.38 -8.05
C TYR A 84 8.99 -4.98 -9.04
N SER A 85 9.24 -6.21 -9.48
CA SER A 85 8.39 -6.84 -10.48
C SER A 85 6.97 -7.08 -9.97
N ILE A 86 6.83 -7.47 -8.72
CA ILE A 86 5.51 -7.68 -8.12
C ILE A 86 4.74 -6.35 -8.02
N GLN A 87 5.42 -5.30 -7.63
CA GLN A 87 4.76 -3.99 -7.54
C GLN A 87 4.34 -3.49 -8.93
N ILE A 88 5.15 -3.72 -9.94
CA ILE A 88 4.79 -3.35 -11.31
C ILE A 88 3.56 -4.13 -11.76
N GLU A 89 3.54 -5.44 -11.53
CA GLU A 89 2.37 -6.25 -11.88
C GLU A 89 1.12 -5.80 -11.15
N ALA A 90 1.27 -5.36 -9.92
CA ALA A 90 0.16 -4.90 -9.10
C ALA A 90 -0.32 -3.49 -9.48
N GLY A 91 0.36 -2.83 -10.40
CA GLY A 91 -0.08 -1.53 -10.89
C GLY A 91 0.44 -0.35 -10.09
N ILE A 92 1.64 -0.46 -9.52
CA ILE A 92 2.19 0.59 -8.66
C ILE A 92 2.29 1.94 -9.38
N GLN A 93 2.49 1.93 -10.68
CA GLN A 93 2.65 3.18 -11.44
C GLN A 93 1.35 3.97 -11.53
N ASP A 94 0.23 3.31 -11.39
CA ASP A 94 -1.08 3.96 -11.40
C ASP A 94 -1.71 4.05 -10.01
N ALA A 95 -1.02 3.60 -9.00
CA ALA A 95 -1.55 3.61 -7.64
C ALA A 95 -1.54 5.01 -7.04
N ASP A 96 -2.54 5.29 -6.23
CA ASP A 96 -2.59 6.53 -5.47
C ASP A 96 -1.89 6.37 -4.13
N VAL A 97 -1.99 5.17 -3.53
CA VAL A 97 -1.35 4.91 -2.25
C VAL A 97 -1.00 3.43 -2.12
N LEU A 98 0.14 3.16 -1.51
CA LEU A 98 0.51 1.80 -1.11
C LEU A 98 0.58 1.75 0.40
N ILE A 99 -0.10 0.79 0.99
CA ILE A 99 -0.17 0.59 2.44
C ILE A 99 0.47 -0.74 2.77
N ALA A 100 1.57 -0.72 3.52
CA ALA A 100 2.30 -1.93 3.88
C ALA A 100 2.05 -2.25 5.36
N VAL A 101 1.37 -3.38 5.61
CA VAL A 101 0.93 -3.77 6.94
C VAL A 101 1.20 -5.24 7.23
N THR A 102 2.35 -5.73 6.77
CA THR A 102 2.80 -7.07 7.12
C THR A 102 3.27 -7.12 8.56
N GLU A 103 3.65 -8.28 9.02
CA GLU A 103 4.19 -8.42 10.38
C GLU A 103 5.64 -7.96 10.50
N SER A 104 6.31 -7.68 9.40
CA SER A 104 7.69 -7.26 9.38
C SER A 104 7.79 -5.76 9.12
N ASP A 105 8.30 -5.03 10.11
CA ASP A 105 8.55 -3.60 9.96
C ASP A 105 9.49 -3.33 8.79
N GLU A 106 10.54 -4.15 8.68
CA GLU A 106 11.54 -3.99 7.62
C GLU A 106 10.91 -4.17 6.24
N LEU A 107 10.07 -5.17 6.09
CA LEU A 107 9.39 -5.40 4.82
C LEU A 107 8.42 -4.26 4.51
N ASN A 108 7.73 -3.75 5.52
CA ASN A 108 6.81 -2.64 5.33
C ASN A 108 7.55 -1.39 4.87
N LEU A 109 8.66 -1.07 5.52
CA LEU A 109 9.46 0.09 5.14
C LEU A 109 10.09 -0.07 3.76
N LEU A 110 10.62 -1.24 3.47
CA LEU A 110 11.24 -1.49 2.17
C LEU A 110 10.20 -1.44 1.05
N SER A 111 9.04 -2.04 1.26
CA SER A 111 7.95 -1.99 0.26
C SER A 111 7.58 -0.56 -0.07
N CYS A 112 7.46 0.28 0.94
CA CYS A 112 7.12 1.68 0.74
C CYS A 112 8.23 2.44 0.04
N THR A 113 9.49 2.15 0.38
CA THR A 113 10.63 2.81 -0.25
C THR A 113 10.69 2.49 -1.74
N ILE A 114 10.50 1.23 -2.09
CA ILE A 114 10.48 0.81 -3.50
C ILE A 114 9.30 1.46 -4.23
N ALA A 115 8.13 1.42 -3.61
CA ALA A 115 6.92 2.02 -4.20
C ALA A 115 7.10 3.50 -4.49
N LYS A 116 7.75 4.20 -3.57
CA LYS A 116 7.98 5.63 -3.72
C LYS A 116 8.89 5.94 -4.90
N LYS A 117 9.89 5.10 -5.12
CA LYS A 117 10.82 5.28 -6.23
C LYS A 117 10.21 4.91 -7.57
N VAL A 118 9.44 3.86 -7.60
CA VAL A 118 8.91 3.30 -8.85
C VAL A 118 7.61 3.97 -9.26
N GLY A 119 6.72 4.19 -8.30
CA GLY A 119 5.36 4.64 -8.59
C GLY A 119 5.05 6.06 -8.23
N ASP A 120 5.91 6.69 -7.45
CA ASP A 120 5.69 8.06 -6.98
C ASP A 120 4.30 8.26 -6.35
N CYS A 121 3.84 7.25 -5.64
CA CYS A 121 2.55 7.30 -4.94
C CYS A 121 2.76 7.65 -3.46
N ALA A 122 1.68 7.96 -2.77
CA ALA A 122 1.73 8.08 -1.32
C ALA A 122 1.97 6.71 -0.71
N THR A 123 2.68 6.67 0.40
CA THR A 123 2.97 5.41 1.08
C THR A 123 2.69 5.50 2.57
N ILE A 124 2.20 4.40 3.13
CA ILE A 124 1.93 4.27 4.55
C ILE A 124 2.50 2.93 5.00
N ALA A 125 3.37 2.94 5.99
CA ALA A 125 3.95 1.72 6.53
C ALA A 125 3.58 1.56 7.99
N ARG A 126 3.17 0.35 8.36
CA ARG A 126 2.99 -0.02 9.76
C ARG A 126 4.34 -0.32 10.37
N VAL A 127 4.67 0.34 11.47
CA VAL A 127 5.95 0.16 12.16
C VAL A 127 5.66 0.00 13.65
N ARG A 128 6.13 -1.11 14.22
CA ARG A 128 5.94 -1.40 15.64
C ARG A 128 7.19 -1.17 16.46
N ASN A 129 8.36 -1.27 15.84
CA ASN A 129 9.62 -1.07 16.55
C ASN A 129 9.86 0.44 16.74
N PRO A 130 9.97 0.91 18.02
CA PRO A 130 10.17 2.33 18.25
C PRO A 130 11.44 2.88 17.63
N ASP A 131 12.44 2.03 17.39
CA ASP A 131 13.69 2.48 16.81
C ASP A 131 13.53 2.96 15.37
N TYR A 132 12.49 2.50 14.70
CA TYR A 132 12.20 2.90 13.32
C TYR A 132 11.27 4.10 13.24
N SER A 133 10.75 4.53 14.36
CA SER A 133 9.81 5.64 14.39
C SER A 133 10.46 6.93 14.86
N MET A 134 11.75 7.05 14.60
CA MET A 134 12.43 8.29 14.91
C MET A 134 11.80 9.43 14.14
N GLU A 135 11.90 10.59 14.70
CA GLU A 135 11.35 11.76 14.06
C GLU A 135 11.91 11.97 12.66
N LEU A 136 11.05 12.08 11.75
CA LEU A 136 11.40 12.34 10.37
C LEU A 136 11.01 13.74 9.98
#